data_f0bc9e26fc9f824d2970da4ba79f6e54
#
_entry.id   f0bc9e26fc9f824d2970da4ba79f6e54
#
_cell.length_a   1.000
_cell.length_b   1.000
_cell.length_c   1.000
_cell.angle_alpha   90.00
_cell.angle_beta   90.00
_cell.angle_gamma   90.00
#
_symmetry.space_group_name_H-M   'P 1'
#
loop_
_entity.id
_entity.type
_entity.pdbx_description
1 polymer ?
#
loop_
_entity_poly.entity_id
_entity_poly.type
_entity_poly.pdbx_seq_one_letter_code
_entity_poly.pdbx_strand_id
1 'polypeptide(L)'
;MATIPDKIETWQMVQPTAKNKDTGEVIPGKLTKASIPVPTLGPGEVLVKVAGCGVCHTDLGYFYDGVPTVIKPPLTLGHEISGTVVAGDEKWIGKEVIIPAVMPCRQCLLCKSGRGNRCLAQKMPGNSLGVYGGNSTYIPVPSIDLCEVRNRGNIPLEHLAVVADAVTTPYQAAKRADLQPGDNVIVIGVTGGVGVYVAQTVKTLGAKTVIGIARNPEKLQRALKYGADFVISTQEKQIKDVRNEFRDICKKNVLEAGFGWKIFEVTGTKAGQDLALELLSFTGKLMVVGFGMAKNEYMLSRLMAFDA
;
A
#
# COMPACT_ATOMS: atom_id res chain seq x y z
N MET A 1 -35.50 3.66 4.86
CA MET A 1 -34.44 3.21 3.93
C MET A 1 -33.87 4.43 3.27
N ALA A 2 -32.55 4.56 3.18
CA ALA A 2 -31.95 5.66 2.44
C ALA A 2 -32.30 5.50 0.95
N THR A 3 -32.74 6.59 0.32
CA THR A 3 -33.06 6.58 -1.12
C THR A 3 -31.77 6.28 -1.89
N ILE A 4 -31.77 5.24 -2.71
CA ILE A 4 -30.65 4.92 -3.59
C ILE A 4 -30.61 5.99 -4.67
N PRO A 5 -29.47 6.67 -4.90
CA PRO A 5 -29.38 7.66 -5.95
C PRO A 5 -29.39 7.01 -7.34
N ASP A 6 -29.89 7.72 -8.34
CA ASP A 6 -29.82 7.27 -9.74
C ASP A 6 -28.41 7.41 -10.33
N LYS A 7 -27.56 8.24 -9.72
CA LYS A 7 -26.24 8.60 -10.23
C LYS A 7 -25.17 8.56 -9.15
N ILE A 8 -23.96 8.25 -9.57
CA ILE A 8 -22.72 8.29 -8.80
C ILE A 8 -21.95 9.53 -9.22
N GLU A 9 -21.74 10.45 -8.29
CA GLU A 9 -20.83 11.57 -8.49
C GLU A 9 -19.39 11.11 -8.26
N THR A 10 -18.49 11.42 -9.20
CA THR A 10 -17.13 10.89 -9.21
C THR A 10 -16.12 11.86 -9.82
N TRP A 11 -14.84 11.65 -9.47
CA TRP A 11 -13.71 12.24 -10.17
C TRP A 11 -13.06 11.16 -11.06
N GLN A 12 -13.15 11.34 -12.37
CA GLN A 12 -12.57 10.42 -13.34
C GLN A 12 -11.24 10.93 -13.90
N MET A 13 -10.25 10.06 -13.92
CA MET A 13 -9.08 10.24 -14.77
C MET A 13 -9.53 9.99 -16.22
N VAL A 14 -9.61 11.06 -16.99
CA VAL A 14 -9.95 10.97 -18.42
C VAL A 14 -8.70 10.83 -19.29
N GLN A 15 -7.56 11.28 -18.75
CA GLN A 15 -6.27 11.18 -19.39
C GLN A 15 -5.18 11.10 -18.31
N PRO A 16 -4.30 10.08 -18.33
CA PRO A 16 -3.08 10.10 -17.53
C PRO A 16 -2.06 11.09 -18.09
N THR A 17 -1.13 11.52 -17.26
CA THR A 17 0.06 12.24 -17.73
C THR A 17 0.86 11.33 -18.68
N ALA A 18 1.27 11.86 -19.79
CA ALA A 18 2.05 11.16 -20.80
C ALA A 18 3.27 11.99 -21.20
N LYS A 19 4.26 11.34 -21.75
CA LYS A 19 5.42 12.00 -22.36
C LYS A 19 5.44 11.65 -23.84
N ASN A 20 5.45 12.66 -24.68
CA ASN A 20 5.63 12.49 -26.11
C ASN A 20 7.01 11.83 -26.35
N LYS A 21 7.05 10.70 -27.02
CA LYS A 21 8.28 9.93 -27.23
C LYS A 21 9.28 10.62 -28.16
N ASP A 22 8.77 11.43 -29.09
CA ASP A 22 9.59 12.07 -30.10
C ASP A 22 10.12 13.45 -29.66
N THR A 23 9.26 14.23 -29.00
CA THR A 23 9.61 15.60 -28.56
C THR A 23 10.06 15.68 -27.11
N GLY A 24 9.75 14.68 -26.29
CA GLY A 24 9.96 14.70 -24.85
C GLY A 24 8.99 15.60 -24.07
N GLU A 25 8.02 16.22 -24.73
CA GLU A 25 7.03 17.11 -24.15
C GLU A 25 6.12 16.35 -23.18
N VAL A 26 5.84 16.95 -22.01
CA VAL A 26 4.92 16.38 -21.03
C VAL A 26 3.50 16.83 -21.36
N ILE A 27 2.63 15.86 -21.62
CA ILE A 27 1.19 16.05 -21.80
C ILE A 27 0.54 15.87 -20.41
N PRO A 28 -0.02 16.93 -19.80
CA PRO A 28 -0.59 16.84 -18.45
C PRO A 28 -1.77 15.88 -18.38
N GLY A 29 -1.86 15.15 -17.28
CA GLY A 29 -3.03 14.36 -16.94
C GLY A 29 -4.26 15.24 -16.68
N LYS A 30 -5.44 14.65 -16.85
CA LYS A 30 -6.71 15.35 -16.64
C LYS A 30 -7.66 14.55 -15.77
N LEU A 31 -8.12 15.17 -14.67
CA LEU A 31 -9.24 14.72 -13.85
C LEU A 31 -10.47 15.56 -14.16
N THR A 32 -11.64 14.93 -14.23
CA THR A 32 -12.90 15.61 -14.51
C THR A 32 -13.98 15.09 -13.57
N LYS A 33 -14.78 15.99 -13.00
CA LYS A 33 -16.03 15.61 -12.34
C LYS A 33 -16.98 14.98 -13.36
N ALA A 34 -17.56 13.86 -13.00
CA ALA A 34 -18.52 13.13 -13.80
C ALA A 34 -19.67 12.63 -12.94
N SER A 35 -20.83 12.48 -13.56
CA SER A 35 -22.02 11.88 -12.97
C SER A 35 -22.38 10.68 -13.82
N ILE A 36 -22.17 9.48 -13.30
CA ILE A 36 -22.40 8.21 -14.01
C ILE A 36 -23.61 7.48 -13.43
N PRO A 37 -24.38 6.72 -14.22
CA PRO A 37 -25.53 5.99 -13.69
C PRO A 37 -25.10 4.94 -12.66
N VAL A 38 -25.93 4.73 -11.64
CA VAL A 38 -25.80 3.56 -10.76
C VAL A 38 -26.11 2.31 -11.61
N PRO A 39 -25.20 1.33 -11.65
CA PRO A 39 -25.46 0.11 -12.43
C PRO A 39 -26.52 -0.76 -11.79
N THR A 40 -27.19 -1.58 -12.60
CA THR A 40 -27.97 -2.70 -12.09
C THR A 40 -27.05 -3.68 -11.39
N LEU A 41 -27.30 -3.92 -10.09
CA LEU A 41 -26.49 -4.85 -9.30
C LEU A 41 -26.79 -6.29 -9.72
N GLY A 42 -25.72 -7.06 -9.95
CA GLY A 42 -25.80 -8.49 -10.18
C GLY A 42 -25.98 -9.29 -8.89
N PRO A 43 -26.24 -10.61 -8.99
CA PRO A 43 -26.27 -11.49 -7.83
C PRO A 43 -24.97 -11.42 -7.03
N GLY A 44 -25.06 -11.18 -5.71
CA GLY A 44 -23.90 -11.05 -4.82
C GLY A 44 -23.15 -9.74 -4.92
N GLU A 45 -23.66 -8.76 -5.64
CA GLU A 45 -23.13 -7.38 -5.63
C GLU A 45 -23.91 -6.50 -4.66
N VAL A 46 -23.23 -5.49 -4.16
CA VAL A 46 -23.78 -4.44 -3.29
C VAL A 46 -23.33 -3.07 -3.76
N LEU A 47 -24.13 -2.05 -3.44
CA LEU A 47 -23.75 -0.66 -3.58
C LEU A 47 -23.30 -0.12 -2.22
N VAL A 48 -22.08 0.37 -2.16
CA VAL A 48 -21.52 0.98 -0.96
C VAL A 48 -21.51 2.49 -1.11
N LYS A 49 -22.11 3.21 -0.15
CA LYS A 49 -21.92 4.65 0.01
C LYS A 49 -20.54 4.87 0.61
N VAL A 50 -19.66 5.53 -0.13
CA VAL A 50 -18.28 5.78 0.30
C VAL A 50 -18.27 6.78 1.45
N ALA A 51 -17.63 6.41 2.57
CA ALA A 51 -17.35 7.31 3.68
C ALA A 51 -15.99 7.98 3.51
N GLY A 52 -14.99 7.24 3.07
CA GLY A 52 -13.65 7.73 2.80
C GLY A 52 -12.91 6.90 1.76
N CYS A 53 -11.98 7.57 1.08
CA CYS A 53 -11.02 6.92 0.18
C CYS A 53 -9.63 7.50 0.43
N GLY A 54 -8.67 6.63 0.72
CA GLY A 54 -7.25 7.00 0.82
C GLY A 54 -6.66 7.29 -0.56
N VAL A 55 -5.70 8.20 -0.61
CA VAL A 55 -4.88 8.46 -1.81
C VAL A 55 -3.55 7.73 -1.67
N CYS A 56 -3.37 6.71 -2.48
CA CYS A 56 -2.16 5.90 -2.50
C CYS A 56 -1.18 6.36 -3.58
N HIS A 57 0.10 6.06 -3.41
CA HIS A 57 1.10 6.31 -4.45
C HIS A 57 0.80 5.52 -5.75
N THR A 58 0.07 4.42 -5.66
CA THR A 58 -0.43 3.67 -6.81
C THR A 58 -1.36 4.53 -7.70
N ASP A 59 -2.24 5.34 -7.10
CA ASP A 59 -3.11 6.26 -7.86
C ASP A 59 -2.29 7.35 -8.55
N LEU A 60 -1.23 7.84 -7.87
CA LEU A 60 -0.29 8.80 -8.44
C LEU A 60 0.50 8.17 -9.60
N GLY A 61 0.90 6.91 -9.48
CA GLY A 61 1.56 6.15 -10.54
C GLY A 61 0.69 6.03 -11.79
N TYR A 62 -0.61 5.76 -11.63
CA TYR A 62 -1.55 5.73 -12.75
C TYR A 62 -1.74 7.10 -13.38
N PHE A 63 -1.78 8.15 -12.57
CA PHE A 63 -2.06 9.49 -13.06
C PHE A 63 -0.82 10.23 -13.59
N TYR A 64 0.34 10.12 -12.92
CA TYR A 64 1.54 10.90 -13.22
C TYR A 64 2.66 10.12 -13.91
N ASP A 65 2.83 8.82 -13.58
CA ASP A 65 4.03 8.07 -13.96
C ASP A 65 3.82 7.14 -15.17
N GLY A 66 2.64 7.21 -15.80
CA GLY A 66 2.32 6.42 -16.98
C GLY A 66 2.15 4.92 -16.72
N VAL A 67 1.95 4.51 -15.47
CA VAL A 67 1.60 3.13 -15.12
C VAL A 67 0.23 2.81 -15.71
N PRO A 68 0.09 1.78 -16.57
CA PRO A 68 -1.19 1.51 -17.20
C PRO A 68 -2.20 0.89 -16.23
N THR A 69 -3.45 1.31 -16.33
CA THR A 69 -4.59 0.63 -15.71
C THR A 69 -5.12 -0.46 -16.63
N VAL A 70 -5.72 -1.53 -16.07
CA VAL A 70 -6.34 -2.62 -16.85
C VAL A 70 -7.52 -2.09 -17.66
N ILE A 71 -8.41 -1.32 -17.01
CA ILE A 71 -9.47 -0.58 -17.71
C ILE A 71 -8.89 0.76 -18.15
N LYS A 72 -9.03 1.05 -19.43
CA LYS A 72 -8.56 2.32 -19.98
C LYS A 72 -9.41 3.49 -19.50
N PRO A 73 -8.85 4.69 -19.34
CA PRO A 73 -9.62 5.90 -19.04
C PRO A 73 -10.74 6.14 -20.10
N PRO A 74 -11.88 6.75 -19.68
CA PRO A 74 -12.10 7.36 -18.36
C PRO A 74 -12.44 6.34 -17.27
N LEU A 75 -11.81 6.47 -16.08
CA LEU A 75 -12.15 5.68 -14.91
C LEU A 75 -11.92 6.47 -13.61
N THR A 76 -12.61 6.08 -12.57
CA THR A 76 -12.45 6.64 -11.22
C THR A 76 -11.29 5.94 -10.52
N LEU A 77 -10.33 6.69 -9.98
CA LEU A 77 -9.23 6.15 -9.16
C LEU A 77 -9.65 5.94 -7.70
N GLY A 78 -8.74 5.39 -6.90
CA GLY A 78 -8.93 5.15 -5.47
C GLY A 78 -9.31 3.71 -5.16
N HIS A 79 -8.54 3.07 -4.27
CA HIS A 79 -8.69 1.65 -3.91
C HIS A 79 -8.58 1.40 -2.39
N GLU A 80 -8.41 2.44 -1.60
CA GLU A 80 -8.46 2.39 -0.14
C GLU A 80 -9.81 2.93 0.33
N ILE A 81 -10.79 2.06 0.55
CA ILE A 81 -12.18 2.49 0.66
C ILE A 81 -12.85 1.93 1.92
N SER A 82 -13.54 2.80 2.64
CA SER A 82 -14.51 2.45 3.66
C SER A 82 -15.87 3.07 3.36
N GLY A 83 -16.94 2.46 3.83
CA GLY A 83 -18.29 2.97 3.56
C GLY A 83 -19.39 2.16 4.22
N THR A 84 -20.63 2.48 3.84
CA THR A 84 -21.83 1.80 4.33
C THR A 84 -22.59 1.19 3.16
N VAL A 85 -22.96 -0.08 3.27
CA VAL A 85 -23.77 -0.74 2.24
C VAL A 85 -25.20 -0.18 2.24
N VAL A 86 -25.66 0.26 1.06
CA VAL A 86 -26.98 0.90 0.91
C VAL A 86 -27.95 0.10 0.04
N ALA A 87 -27.45 -0.81 -0.79
CA ALA A 87 -28.29 -1.65 -1.66
C ALA A 87 -27.59 -2.98 -2.02
N GLY A 88 -28.38 -3.92 -2.57
CA GLY A 88 -27.91 -5.24 -3.02
C GLY A 88 -28.27 -6.34 -2.03
N ASP A 89 -27.33 -7.24 -1.70
CA ASP A 89 -27.54 -8.37 -0.79
C ASP A 89 -28.02 -7.89 0.60
N GLU A 90 -29.26 -8.24 0.95
CA GLU A 90 -29.97 -7.75 2.15
C GLU A 90 -29.20 -7.97 3.45
N LYS A 91 -28.41 -9.03 3.56
CA LYS A 91 -27.61 -9.32 4.77
C LYS A 91 -26.52 -8.25 5.04
N TRP A 92 -26.19 -7.45 4.02
CA TRP A 92 -25.17 -6.41 4.10
C TRP A 92 -25.73 -5.00 4.27
N ILE A 93 -27.02 -4.77 3.97
CA ILE A 93 -27.63 -3.43 4.03
C ILE A 93 -27.47 -2.82 5.43
N GLY A 94 -26.99 -1.58 5.47
CA GLY A 94 -26.74 -0.81 6.69
C GLY A 94 -25.40 -1.13 7.38
N LYS A 95 -24.66 -2.15 6.96
CA LYS A 95 -23.36 -2.47 7.55
C LYS A 95 -22.27 -1.53 7.08
N GLU A 96 -21.43 -1.13 8.04
CA GLU A 96 -20.18 -0.44 7.77
C GLU A 96 -19.13 -1.45 7.29
N VAL A 97 -18.42 -1.11 6.22
CA VAL A 97 -17.51 -2.05 5.55
C VAL A 97 -16.21 -1.39 5.10
N ILE A 98 -15.16 -2.19 4.99
CA ILE A 98 -13.94 -1.90 4.25
C ILE A 98 -13.98 -2.71 2.97
N ILE A 99 -13.70 -2.06 1.84
CA ILE A 99 -13.59 -2.70 0.54
C ILE A 99 -12.13 -3.03 0.29
N PRO A 100 -11.73 -4.31 0.18
CA PRO A 100 -10.35 -4.67 -0.09
C PRO A 100 -9.85 -4.08 -1.40
N ALA A 101 -8.60 -3.62 -1.41
CA ALA A 101 -7.96 -3.12 -2.63
C ALA A 101 -7.88 -4.19 -3.73
N VAL A 102 -7.81 -5.46 -3.37
CA VAL A 102 -7.78 -6.60 -4.29
C VAL A 102 -8.89 -7.59 -3.96
N MET A 103 -9.76 -7.83 -4.91
CA MET A 103 -10.85 -8.82 -4.84
C MET A 103 -10.53 -10.00 -5.79
N PRO A 104 -10.13 -11.17 -5.26
CA PRO A 104 -9.66 -12.30 -6.07
C PRO A 104 -10.80 -13.09 -6.71
N CYS A 105 -10.54 -13.75 -7.84
CA CYS A 105 -11.52 -14.61 -8.50
C CYS A 105 -11.78 -15.94 -7.76
N ARG A 106 -10.95 -16.33 -6.78
CA ARG A 106 -11.01 -17.56 -5.97
C ARG A 106 -10.83 -18.87 -6.72
N GLN A 107 -10.72 -18.85 -8.06
CA GLN A 107 -10.71 -20.06 -8.92
C GLN A 107 -9.36 -20.35 -9.57
N CYS A 108 -8.52 -19.30 -9.83
CA CYS A 108 -7.22 -19.48 -10.48
C CYS A 108 -6.21 -20.18 -9.56
N LEU A 109 -5.13 -20.70 -10.16
CA LEU A 109 -4.07 -21.38 -9.44
C LEU A 109 -3.49 -20.55 -8.27
N LEU A 110 -3.29 -19.25 -8.48
CA LEU A 110 -2.79 -18.36 -7.42
C LEU A 110 -3.77 -18.24 -6.24
N CYS A 111 -5.07 -18.16 -6.52
CA CYS A 111 -6.09 -18.17 -5.46
C CYS A 111 -6.09 -19.48 -4.68
N LYS A 112 -6.04 -20.61 -5.39
CA LYS A 112 -6.03 -21.95 -4.78
C LYS A 112 -4.77 -22.23 -3.97
N SER A 113 -3.64 -21.57 -4.31
CA SER A 113 -2.38 -21.68 -3.55
C SER A 113 -2.24 -20.66 -2.42
N GLY A 114 -3.34 -19.98 -2.01
CA GLY A 114 -3.30 -18.97 -0.95
C GLY A 114 -2.67 -17.64 -1.35
N ARG A 115 -2.53 -17.38 -2.66
CA ARG A 115 -1.96 -16.14 -3.22
C ARG A 115 -3.02 -15.30 -3.94
N GLY A 116 -4.23 -15.19 -3.36
CA GLY A 116 -5.33 -14.42 -3.93
C GLY A 116 -4.99 -12.95 -4.18
N ASN A 117 -4.09 -12.35 -3.39
CA ASN A 117 -3.56 -11.00 -3.60
C ASN A 117 -2.77 -10.84 -4.93
N ARG A 118 -2.49 -11.93 -5.64
CA ARG A 118 -1.86 -11.95 -6.98
C ARG A 118 -2.73 -12.68 -8.00
N CYS A 119 -4.06 -12.65 -7.78
CA CYS A 119 -5.03 -13.25 -8.69
C CYS A 119 -4.87 -12.70 -10.11
N LEU A 120 -4.89 -13.59 -11.10
CA LEU A 120 -4.76 -13.21 -12.52
C LEU A 120 -6.01 -12.49 -13.06
N ALA A 121 -7.16 -12.68 -12.42
CA ALA A 121 -8.43 -12.05 -12.76
C ALA A 121 -8.99 -11.25 -11.59
N GLN A 122 -8.11 -10.56 -10.86
CA GLN A 122 -8.51 -9.71 -9.73
C GLN A 122 -9.32 -8.51 -10.20
N LYS A 123 -10.29 -8.13 -9.37
CA LYS A 123 -10.97 -6.84 -9.47
C LYS A 123 -10.33 -5.91 -8.44
N MET A 124 -9.91 -4.74 -8.89
CA MET A 124 -9.31 -3.70 -8.06
C MET A 124 -9.99 -2.37 -8.39
N PRO A 125 -10.61 -1.69 -7.40
CA PRO A 125 -11.13 -0.34 -7.59
C PRO A 125 -10.04 0.58 -8.16
N GLY A 126 -10.41 1.45 -9.07
CA GLY A 126 -9.44 2.37 -9.70
C GLY A 126 -8.49 1.73 -10.73
N ASN A 127 -8.66 0.45 -11.06
CA ASN A 127 -7.81 -0.25 -12.02
C ASN A 127 -8.57 -1.25 -12.90
N SER A 128 -9.13 -2.31 -12.29
CA SER A 128 -9.75 -3.44 -13.01
C SER A 128 -11.21 -3.71 -12.62
N LEU A 129 -11.79 -2.92 -11.72
CA LEU A 129 -13.21 -2.97 -11.36
C LEU A 129 -14.04 -2.07 -12.28
N GLY A 130 -14.05 -2.31 -13.60
CA GLY A 130 -14.74 -1.42 -14.52
C GLY A 130 -14.25 0.03 -14.40
N VAL A 131 -15.18 0.98 -14.51
CA VAL A 131 -14.90 2.42 -14.38
C VAL A 131 -14.91 2.92 -12.93
N TYR A 132 -15.08 2.01 -11.97
CA TYR A 132 -15.35 2.33 -10.57
C TYR A 132 -14.09 2.39 -9.71
N GLY A 133 -14.08 3.34 -8.78
CA GLY A 133 -13.04 3.54 -7.78
C GLY A 133 -13.58 4.35 -6.60
N GLY A 134 -12.75 4.51 -5.57
CA GLY A 134 -13.15 5.12 -4.31
C GLY A 134 -13.31 6.65 -4.35
N ASN A 135 -12.78 7.33 -5.38
CA ASN A 135 -12.94 8.78 -5.54
C ASN A 135 -14.34 9.12 -6.10
N SER A 136 -15.37 8.54 -5.48
CA SER A 136 -16.78 8.65 -5.85
C SER A 136 -17.67 8.62 -4.62
N THR A 137 -18.94 9.00 -4.80
CA THR A 137 -19.94 8.97 -3.71
C THR A 137 -20.43 7.55 -3.41
N TYR A 138 -20.47 6.68 -4.41
CA TYR A 138 -20.88 5.28 -4.29
C TYR A 138 -20.03 4.39 -5.18
N ILE A 139 -19.93 3.11 -4.80
CA ILE A 139 -19.19 2.11 -5.57
C ILE A 139 -19.93 0.77 -5.55
N PRO A 140 -20.18 0.14 -6.72
CA PRO A 140 -20.67 -1.24 -6.80
C PRO A 140 -19.53 -2.21 -6.63
N VAL A 141 -19.68 -3.21 -5.75
CA VAL A 141 -18.64 -4.21 -5.44
C VAL A 141 -19.22 -5.58 -5.13
N PRO A 142 -18.47 -6.68 -5.36
CA PRO A 142 -18.86 -8.01 -4.87
C PRO A 142 -18.94 -8.03 -3.34
N SER A 143 -20.04 -8.54 -2.78
CA SER A 143 -20.25 -8.59 -1.33
C SER A 143 -19.37 -9.62 -0.62
N ILE A 144 -18.94 -10.66 -1.35
CA ILE A 144 -18.15 -11.78 -0.81
C ILE A 144 -16.77 -11.35 -0.28
N ASP A 145 -16.24 -10.21 -0.76
CA ASP A 145 -14.93 -9.71 -0.40
C ASP A 145 -14.98 -8.63 0.70
N LEU A 146 -16.17 -8.17 1.09
CA LEU A 146 -16.32 -7.10 2.07
C LEU A 146 -15.85 -7.53 3.47
N CYS A 147 -15.14 -6.64 4.13
CA CYS A 147 -14.79 -6.76 5.53
C CYS A 147 -15.76 -5.91 6.37
N GLU A 148 -16.62 -6.58 7.16
CA GLU A 148 -17.53 -5.89 8.08
C GLU A 148 -16.77 -5.20 9.21
N VAL A 149 -17.04 -3.92 9.44
CA VAL A 149 -16.53 -3.17 10.58
C VAL A 149 -17.45 -3.40 11.78
N ARG A 150 -17.06 -4.32 12.65
CA ARG A 150 -17.90 -4.73 13.80
C ARG A 150 -17.78 -3.80 14.99
N ASN A 151 -16.60 -3.26 15.21
CA ASN A 151 -16.33 -2.35 16.34
C ASN A 151 -15.18 -1.40 15.95
N ARG A 152 -15.48 -0.14 15.73
CA ARG A 152 -14.49 0.89 15.44
C ARG A 152 -14.28 1.87 16.62
N GLY A 153 -15.01 1.69 17.71
CA GLY A 153 -15.01 2.64 18.81
C GLY A 153 -15.34 4.06 18.30
N ASN A 154 -14.51 5.02 18.68
CA ASN A 154 -14.67 6.43 18.27
C ASN A 154 -13.90 6.79 16.98
N ILE A 155 -13.34 5.80 16.27
CA ILE A 155 -12.62 6.08 15.00
C ILE A 155 -13.66 6.40 13.92
N PRO A 156 -13.57 7.57 13.25
CA PRO A 156 -14.44 7.89 12.11
C PRO A 156 -14.34 6.83 11.01
N LEU A 157 -15.47 6.47 10.39
CA LEU A 157 -15.49 5.39 9.39
C LEU A 157 -14.57 5.71 8.20
N GLU A 158 -14.51 6.96 7.79
CA GLU A 158 -13.65 7.43 6.70
C GLU A 158 -12.15 7.20 6.98
N HIS A 159 -11.73 7.21 8.24
CA HIS A 159 -10.34 6.94 8.61
C HIS A 159 -9.97 5.45 8.46
N LEU A 160 -10.96 4.57 8.44
CA LEU A 160 -10.73 3.13 8.26
C LEU A 160 -10.43 2.74 6.79
N ALA A 161 -10.58 3.67 5.86
CA ALA A 161 -10.25 3.45 4.45
C ALA A 161 -8.81 2.93 4.25
N VAL A 162 -7.85 3.44 5.02
CA VAL A 162 -6.44 3.03 4.97
C VAL A 162 -6.20 1.55 5.29
N VAL A 163 -7.18 0.89 5.97
CA VAL A 163 -7.07 -0.54 6.30
C VAL A 163 -7.10 -1.39 5.04
N ALA A 164 -7.78 -0.93 3.99
CA ALA A 164 -7.91 -1.66 2.73
C ALA A 164 -6.56 -1.97 2.05
N ASP A 165 -5.54 -1.10 2.21
CA ASP A 165 -4.21 -1.26 1.63
C ASP A 165 -3.08 -0.87 2.59
N ALA A 166 -2.99 0.40 3.02
CA ALA A 166 -1.84 0.91 3.78
C ALA A 166 -1.56 0.13 5.09
N VAL A 167 -2.57 -0.53 5.69
CA VAL A 167 -2.44 -1.40 6.87
C VAL A 167 -2.26 -2.87 6.48
N THR A 168 -3.02 -3.38 5.51
CA THR A 168 -2.95 -4.80 5.13
C THR A 168 -1.69 -5.13 4.34
N THR A 169 -1.14 -4.21 3.56
CA THR A 169 0.13 -4.38 2.84
C THR A 169 1.31 -4.65 3.78
N PRO A 170 1.54 -3.89 4.87
CA PRO A 170 2.51 -4.22 5.92
C PRO A 170 2.33 -5.62 6.52
N TYR A 171 1.10 -6.00 6.84
CA TYR A 171 0.83 -7.32 7.39
C TYR A 171 1.21 -8.43 6.41
N GLN A 172 0.83 -8.29 5.13
CA GLN A 172 1.21 -9.25 4.09
C GLN A 172 2.73 -9.30 3.88
N ALA A 173 3.41 -8.15 3.91
CA ALA A 173 4.86 -8.08 3.79
C ALA A 173 5.56 -8.77 4.97
N ALA A 174 5.09 -8.56 6.20
CA ALA A 174 5.60 -9.23 7.39
C ALA A 174 5.44 -10.76 7.32
N LYS A 175 4.28 -11.23 6.83
CA LYS A 175 4.05 -12.67 6.58
C LYS A 175 5.01 -13.23 5.52
N ARG A 176 5.31 -12.47 4.48
CA ARG A 176 6.27 -12.87 3.43
C ARG A 176 7.72 -12.85 3.92
N ALA A 177 8.05 -11.92 4.81
CA ALA A 177 9.35 -11.89 5.48
C ALA A 177 9.54 -13.05 6.46
N ASP A 178 8.46 -13.83 6.72
CA ASP A 178 8.46 -14.82 7.80
C ASP A 178 8.89 -14.17 9.12
N LEU A 179 8.26 -13.04 9.45
CA LEU A 179 8.57 -12.28 10.68
C LEU A 179 8.22 -13.11 11.91
N GLN A 180 9.19 -13.26 12.80
CA GLN A 180 9.04 -13.95 14.07
C GLN A 180 9.20 -13.01 15.26
N PRO A 181 8.58 -13.29 16.41
CA PRO A 181 8.88 -12.59 17.65
C PRO A 181 10.38 -12.61 17.96
N GLY A 182 10.94 -11.47 18.30
CA GLY A 182 12.38 -11.33 18.56
C GLY A 182 13.22 -10.84 17.38
N ASP A 183 12.65 -10.79 16.15
CA ASP A 183 13.36 -10.28 14.98
C ASP A 183 13.72 -8.80 15.08
N ASN A 184 14.83 -8.44 14.44
CA ASN A 184 15.23 -7.05 14.23
C ASN A 184 14.82 -6.57 12.83
N VAL A 185 14.26 -5.37 12.75
CA VAL A 185 13.62 -4.84 11.54
C VAL A 185 14.17 -3.46 11.18
N ILE A 186 14.41 -3.25 9.89
CA ILE A 186 14.67 -1.93 9.30
C ILE A 186 13.48 -1.55 8.41
N VAL A 187 12.99 -0.32 8.55
CA VAL A 187 11.92 0.23 7.71
C VAL A 187 12.44 1.45 6.97
N ILE A 188 12.69 1.33 5.67
CA ILE A 188 13.13 2.43 4.81
C ILE A 188 11.90 3.11 4.20
N GLY A 189 11.70 4.39 4.52
CA GLY A 189 10.48 5.13 4.22
C GLY A 189 9.47 5.12 5.35
N VAL A 190 9.92 4.93 6.60
CA VAL A 190 9.07 4.79 7.80
C VAL A 190 8.09 5.95 8.03
N THR A 191 8.33 7.13 7.48
CA THR A 191 7.47 8.31 7.63
C THR A 191 6.36 8.42 6.58
N GLY A 192 6.33 7.50 5.60
CA GLY A 192 5.29 7.42 4.59
C GLY A 192 4.03 6.68 5.08
N GLY A 193 2.96 6.71 4.26
CA GLY A 193 1.67 6.08 4.59
C GLY A 193 1.82 4.59 4.93
N VAL A 194 2.46 3.81 4.06
CA VAL A 194 2.72 2.38 4.32
C VAL A 194 3.78 2.20 5.40
N GLY A 195 4.84 3.02 5.42
CA GLY A 195 5.98 2.86 6.33
C GLY A 195 5.62 2.96 7.80
N VAL A 196 4.74 3.89 8.15
CA VAL A 196 4.29 4.06 9.54
C VAL A 196 3.48 2.84 10.02
N TYR A 197 2.73 2.20 9.13
CA TYR A 197 2.02 0.98 9.46
C TYR A 197 2.91 -0.26 9.43
N VAL A 198 4.00 -0.29 8.64
CA VAL A 198 5.03 -1.35 8.76
C VAL A 198 5.61 -1.34 10.17
N ALA A 199 6.05 -0.17 10.67
CA ALA A 199 6.62 -0.07 12.02
C ALA A 199 5.65 -0.59 13.11
N GLN A 200 4.38 -0.18 13.05
CA GLN A 200 3.35 -0.63 13.99
C GLN A 200 3.08 -2.14 13.86
N THR A 201 2.93 -2.63 12.62
CA THR A 201 2.61 -4.04 12.36
C THR A 201 3.72 -4.96 12.86
N VAL A 202 4.98 -4.67 12.53
CA VAL A 202 6.09 -5.53 12.95
C VAL A 202 6.28 -5.52 14.47
N LYS A 203 6.05 -4.37 15.13
CA LYS A 203 6.03 -4.30 16.60
C LYS A 203 4.91 -5.14 17.20
N THR A 204 3.70 -5.05 16.66
CA THR A 204 2.55 -5.85 17.09
C THR A 204 2.79 -7.35 16.91
N LEU A 205 3.53 -7.73 15.87
CA LEU A 205 3.92 -9.11 15.61
C LEU A 205 5.15 -9.58 16.41
N GLY A 206 5.68 -8.73 17.31
CA GLY A 206 6.72 -9.12 18.26
C GLY A 206 8.15 -8.80 17.84
N ALA A 207 8.38 -7.94 16.84
CA ALA A 207 9.73 -7.47 16.50
C ALA A 207 10.41 -6.88 17.74
N LYS A 208 11.64 -7.33 18.02
CA LYS A 208 12.45 -6.86 19.15
C LYS A 208 12.87 -5.41 18.94
N THR A 209 13.44 -5.12 17.78
CA THR A 209 13.97 -3.80 17.45
C THR A 209 13.44 -3.35 16.09
N VAL A 210 13.01 -2.10 15.99
CA VAL A 210 12.60 -1.46 14.74
C VAL A 210 13.41 -0.18 14.54
N ILE A 211 14.22 -0.14 13.47
CA ILE A 211 14.96 1.07 13.06
C ILE A 211 14.25 1.70 11.86
N GLY A 212 13.71 2.89 12.06
CA GLY A 212 13.05 3.66 11.02
C GLY A 212 14.03 4.57 10.27
N ILE A 213 14.05 4.49 8.94
CA ILE A 213 14.91 5.33 8.09
C ILE A 213 14.04 6.17 7.16
N ALA A 214 14.27 7.49 7.12
CA ALA A 214 13.61 8.39 6.18
C ALA A 214 14.39 9.70 6.04
N ARG A 215 14.00 10.55 5.08
CA ARG A 215 14.72 11.78 4.78
C ARG A 215 14.48 12.89 5.81
N ASN A 216 13.22 13.15 6.16
CA ASN A 216 12.84 14.30 6.99
C ASN A 216 13.00 13.99 8.48
N PRO A 217 13.90 14.67 9.22
CA PRO A 217 14.15 14.40 10.64
C PRO A 217 12.96 14.74 11.55
N GLU A 218 12.17 15.77 11.23
CA GLU A 218 11.01 16.14 12.03
C GLU A 218 9.92 15.06 11.96
N LYS A 219 9.67 14.54 10.75
CA LYS A 219 8.72 13.43 10.57
C LYS A 219 9.19 12.14 11.24
N LEU A 220 10.51 11.92 11.34
CA LEU A 220 11.08 10.75 12.01
C LEU A 220 10.76 10.72 13.52
N GLN A 221 10.64 11.89 14.18
CA GLN A 221 10.24 11.95 15.60
C GLN A 221 8.83 11.36 15.82
N ARG A 222 7.96 11.46 14.82
CA ARG A 222 6.63 10.82 14.89
C ARG A 222 6.74 9.30 14.79
N ALA A 223 7.69 8.75 14.01
CA ALA A 223 7.87 7.32 13.86
C ALA A 223 8.20 6.62 15.18
N LEU A 224 8.93 7.30 16.08
CA LEU A 224 9.20 6.81 17.44
C LEU A 224 7.92 6.57 18.25
N LYS A 225 6.86 7.38 18.02
CA LYS A 225 5.55 7.19 18.67
C LYS A 225 4.75 6.03 18.08
N TYR A 226 5.13 5.57 16.89
CA TYR A 226 4.39 4.58 16.11
C TYR A 226 5.18 3.30 15.84
N GLY A 227 6.06 2.91 16.78
CA GLY A 227 6.66 1.59 16.78
C GLY A 227 8.12 1.51 16.34
N ALA A 228 8.75 2.61 15.91
CA ALA A 228 10.20 2.63 15.74
C ALA A 228 10.90 2.83 17.10
N ASP A 229 11.93 2.04 17.37
CA ASP A 229 12.76 2.20 18.58
C ASP A 229 13.87 3.22 18.34
N PHE A 230 14.40 3.25 17.12
CA PHE A 230 15.45 4.16 16.68
C PHE A 230 15.11 4.72 15.30
N VAL A 231 15.67 5.88 15.00
CA VAL A 231 15.46 6.52 13.70
C VAL A 231 16.78 7.06 13.13
N ILE A 232 16.91 6.99 11.80
CA ILE A 232 18.06 7.51 11.05
C ILE A 232 17.54 8.43 9.94
N SER A 233 18.03 9.68 9.91
CA SER A 233 17.77 10.58 8.79
C SER A 233 18.77 10.35 7.67
N THR A 234 18.26 10.29 6.43
CA THR A 234 19.11 10.27 5.21
C THR A 234 19.36 11.66 4.64
N GLN A 235 18.82 12.72 5.27
CA GLN A 235 19.01 14.08 4.80
C GLN A 235 20.50 14.44 4.82
N GLU A 236 21.01 14.91 3.68
CA GLU A 236 22.42 15.32 3.48
C GLU A 236 23.46 14.22 3.80
N LYS A 237 23.05 12.96 3.78
CA LYS A 237 23.93 11.81 4.05
C LYS A 237 24.11 10.92 2.83
N GLN A 238 25.32 10.42 2.66
CA GLN A 238 25.61 9.32 1.74
C GLN A 238 25.18 7.98 2.38
N ILE A 239 24.99 6.95 1.56
CA ILE A 239 24.64 5.59 2.04
C ILE A 239 25.64 5.09 3.09
N LYS A 240 26.93 5.40 2.91
CA LYS A 240 28.00 5.04 3.85
C LYS A 240 27.75 5.65 5.25
N ASP A 241 27.28 6.89 5.33
CA ASP A 241 27.04 7.57 6.60
C ASP A 241 25.84 6.96 7.32
N VAL A 242 24.77 6.66 6.59
CA VAL A 242 23.60 5.95 7.13
C VAL A 242 23.97 4.57 7.66
N ARG A 243 24.82 3.82 6.92
CA ARG A 243 25.31 2.52 7.35
C ARG A 243 26.18 2.61 8.61
N ASN A 244 27.03 3.63 8.74
CA ASN A 244 27.84 3.84 9.93
C ASN A 244 26.96 4.16 11.14
N GLU A 245 25.98 5.05 10.99
CA GLU A 245 25.02 5.38 12.06
C GLU A 245 24.19 4.17 12.49
N PHE A 246 23.77 3.35 11.55
CA PHE A 246 23.13 2.06 11.84
C PHE A 246 24.02 1.16 12.71
N ARG A 247 25.30 1.02 12.35
CA ARG A 247 26.28 0.23 13.13
C ARG A 247 26.52 0.81 14.52
N ASP A 248 26.57 2.12 14.63
CA ASP A 248 26.72 2.82 15.92
C ASP A 248 25.51 2.59 16.83
N ILE A 249 24.28 2.64 16.26
CA ILE A 249 23.06 2.29 17.01
C ILE A 249 23.15 0.85 17.50
N CYS A 250 23.53 -0.08 16.61
CA CYS A 250 23.65 -1.50 16.98
C CYS A 250 24.67 -1.68 18.09
N LYS A 251 25.88 -1.08 17.97
CA LYS A 251 26.95 -1.19 18.98
C LYS A 251 26.52 -0.65 20.34
N LYS A 252 25.87 0.53 20.36
CA LYS A 252 25.41 1.17 21.61
C LYS A 252 24.31 0.37 22.32
N ASN A 253 23.52 -0.39 21.57
CA ASN A 253 22.37 -1.13 22.10
C ASN A 253 22.57 -2.66 22.14
N VAL A 254 23.81 -3.12 21.96
CA VAL A 254 24.18 -4.55 21.99
C VAL A 254 23.34 -5.36 20.99
N LEU A 255 23.20 -4.83 19.78
CA LEU A 255 22.52 -5.48 18.67
C LEU A 255 23.55 -5.98 17.65
N GLU A 256 23.29 -7.14 17.05
CA GLU A 256 24.14 -7.68 16.00
C GLU A 256 23.85 -7.00 14.65
N ALA A 257 24.77 -6.18 14.15
CA ALA A 257 24.56 -5.42 12.93
C ALA A 257 24.68 -6.26 11.64
N GLY A 258 25.41 -7.36 11.68
CA GLY A 258 25.79 -8.15 10.50
C GLY A 258 24.88 -9.33 10.20
N PHE A 259 23.79 -9.53 10.94
CA PHE A 259 23.04 -10.77 10.89
C PHE A 259 21.53 -10.59 11.11
N GLY A 260 20.71 -11.28 10.29
CA GLY A 260 19.29 -11.56 10.53
C GLY A 260 18.32 -10.40 10.42
N TRP A 261 18.73 -9.24 9.92
CA TRP A 261 17.83 -8.10 9.79
C TRP A 261 16.78 -8.31 8.69
N LYS A 262 15.52 -8.01 9.00
CA LYS A 262 14.43 -7.96 8.03
C LYS A 262 14.20 -6.53 7.60
N ILE A 263 14.43 -6.25 6.32
CA ILE A 263 14.40 -4.90 5.74
C ILE A 263 13.12 -4.74 4.92
N PHE A 264 12.34 -3.71 5.24
CA PHE A 264 11.15 -3.33 4.48
C PHE A 264 11.45 -2.04 3.73
N GLU A 265 11.61 -2.13 2.42
CA GLU A 265 11.77 -0.99 1.53
C GLU A 265 10.39 -0.57 1.01
N VAL A 266 9.91 0.59 1.45
CA VAL A 266 8.55 1.07 1.14
C VAL A 266 8.53 2.41 0.41
N THR A 267 9.69 2.89 -0.06
CA THR A 267 9.77 4.15 -0.79
C THR A 267 9.54 3.99 -2.29
N GLY A 268 9.89 2.83 -2.85
CA GLY A 268 9.91 2.58 -4.30
C GLY A 268 10.95 3.42 -5.07
N THR A 269 11.81 4.16 -4.35
CA THR A 269 12.84 5.00 -4.99
C THR A 269 14.14 4.24 -5.18
N LYS A 270 14.92 4.62 -6.22
CA LYS A 270 16.25 4.05 -6.41
C LYS A 270 17.12 4.19 -5.15
N ALA A 271 17.14 5.37 -4.54
CA ALA A 271 17.93 5.63 -3.34
C ALA A 271 17.52 4.75 -2.15
N GLY A 272 16.20 4.53 -1.95
CA GLY A 272 15.71 3.62 -0.90
C GLY A 272 16.08 2.17 -1.15
N GLN A 273 15.97 1.72 -2.40
CA GLN A 273 16.32 0.36 -2.81
C GLN A 273 17.84 0.13 -2.72
N ASP A 274 18.67 1.07 -3.17
CA ASP A 274 20.14 0.99 -3.05
C ASP A 274 20.54 0.93 -1.56
N LEU A 275 19.94 1.75 -0.71
CA LEU A 275 20.18 1.71 0.73
C LEU A 275 19.78 0.37 1.35
N ALA A 276 18.63 -0.19 0.95
CA ALA A 276 18.16 -1.50 1.42
C ALA A 276 19.15 -2.62 1.09
N LEU A 277 19.67 -2.62 -0.14
CA LEU A 277 20.67 -3.58 -0.59
C LEU A 277 22.00 -3.43 0.15
N GLU A 278 22.41 -2.19 0.48
CA GLU A 278 23.64 -1.94 1.25
C GLU A 278 23.52 -2.30 2.74
N LEU A 279 22.31 -2.28 3.29
CA LEU A 279 22.04 -2.70 4.67
C LEU A 279 21.74 -4.19 4.79
N LEU A 280 21.60 -4.91 3.67
CA LEU A 280 21.35 -6.35 3.68
C LEU A 280 22.54 -7.06 4.34
N SER A 281 22.22 -7.95 5.26
CA SER A 281 23.19 -8.67 6.09
C SER A 281 23.04 -10.18 5.94
N PHE A 282 23.94 -10.96 6.56
CA PHE A 282 23.86 -12.42 6.56
C PHE A 282 22.49 -12.89 7.05
N THR A 283 21.88 -13.84 6.33
CA THR A 283 20.54 -14.39 6.58
C THR A 283 19.43 -13.34 6.65
N GLY A 284 19.71 -12.13 6.15
CA GLY A 284 18.75 -11.04 6.09
C GLY A 284 17.65 -11.29 5.04
N LYS A 285 16.51 -10.64 5.21
CA LYS A 285 15.45 -10.69 4.20
C LYS A 285 15.06 -9.26 3.78
N LEU A 286 15.10 -9.02 2.47
CA LEU A 286 14.65 -7.74 1.89
C LEU A 286 13.25 -7.89 1.30
N MET A 287 12.31 -7.13 1.84
CA MET A 287 10.94 -6.99 1.33
C MET A 287 10.82 -5.68 0.54
N VAL A 288 10.82 -5.77 -0.78
CA VAL A 288 10.53 -4.63 -1.66
C VAL A 288 9.02 -4.47 -1.74
N VAL A 289 8.50 -3.44 -1.10
CA VAL A 289 7.07 -3.14 -0.99
C VAL A 289 6.72 -1.90 -1.80
N GLY A 290 7.59 -0.88 -1.78
CA GLY A 290 7.41 0.34 -2.56
C GLY A 290 7.50 0.05 -4.06
N PHE A 291 6.47 0.50 -4.82
CA PHE A 291 6.51 0.42 -6.27
C PHE A 291 7.35 1.58 -6.84
N GLY A 292 8.23 1.28 -7.80
CA GLY A 292 9.01 2.27 -8.53
C GLY A 292 9.53 1.73 -9.85
N MET A 293 9.77 2.64 -10.82
CA MET A 293 10.21 2.30 -12.18
C MET A 293 11.74 2.31 -12.34
N ALA A 294 12.48 2.65 -11.28
CA ALA A 294 13.93 2.75 -11.33
C ALA A 294 14.59 1.36 -11.45
N LYS A 295 15.67 1.30 -12.22
CA LYS A 295 16.53 0.12 -12.31
C LYS A 295 17.67 0.25 -11.30
N ASN A 296 17.97 -0.84 -10.59
CA ASN A 296 19.08 -0.94 -9.67
C ASN A 296 20.13 -1.90 -10.22
N GLU A 297 21.39 -1.55 -10.01
CA GLU A 297 22.51 -2.44 -10.27
C GLU A 297 22.97 -3.03 -8.94
N TYR A 298 23.08 -4.34 -8.89
CA TYR A 298 23.50 -5.06 -7.68
C TYR A 298 24.28 -6.32 -8.04
N MET A 299 25.34 -6.58 -7.30
CA MET A 299 26.14 -7.81 -7.45
C MET A 299 25.38 -8.99 -6.84
N LEU A 300 24.68 -9.77 -7.66
CA LEU A 300 23.83 -10.89 -7.20
C LEU A 300 24.59 -11.94 -6.39
N SER A 301 25.91 -12.11 -6.61
CA SER A 301 26.72 -13.01 -5.80
C SER A 301 26.77 -12.63 -4.30
N ARG A 302 26.46 -11.38 -3.95
CA ARG A 302 26.32 -11.00 -2.53
C ARG A 302 25.11 -11.65 -1.88
N LEU A 303 24.00 -11.86 -2.62
CA LEU A 303 22.84 -12.57 -2.08
C LEU A 303 23.19 -14.00 -1.71
N MET A 304 23.92 -14.69 -2.60
CA MET A 304 24.42 -16.04 -2.34
C MET A 304 25.39 -16.04 -1.14
N ALA A 305 26.33 -15.09 -1.10
CA ALA A 305 27.32 -15.02 -0.01
C ALA A 305 26.67 -14.70 1.35
N PHE A 306 25.55 -13.99 1.36
CA PHE A 306 24.82 -13.62 2.58
C PHE A 306 23.74 -14.65 2.98
N ASP A 307 23.43 -15.60 2.12
CA ASP A 307 22.28 -16.50 2.31
C ASP A 307 20.98 -15.68 2.55
N ALA A 308 20.73 -14.70 1.65
CA ALA A 308 19.72 -13.66 1.83
C ALA A 308 18.72 -13.62 0.66
#